data_3a3e618c73cba282fad69b61fc8bf34d
#
_entry.id   3a3e618c73cba282fad69b61fc8bf34d
#
_cell.length_a   1.000
_cell.length_b   1.000
_cell.length_c   1.000
_cell.angle_alpha   90.00
_cell.angle_beta   90.00
_cell.angle_gamma   90.00
#
_symmetry.space_group_name_H-M   'P 1'
#
loop_
_entity.id
_entity.type
_entity.pdbx_description
1 polymer ?
#
loop_
_entity_poly.entity_id
_entity_poly.type
_entity_poly.pdbx_seq_one_letter_code
_entity_poly.pdbx_strand_id
1 'polypeptide(L)'
;MTHPIIRIHVRDFGTMTAELYPEKAPKTVANFLALIEDGFFEGLIFHRIIKGFMIQGGGYTEDMEHKDAESIRGEFKANGFMQNDLKHTRGVLSMARTQDPDSASSQFFVMHMDAPHLDAQYAGFGKVTEGLDVLDAIASVKTGTYGWYMQDVPKVPVVIERMEIVSK
;
A
#
# COMPACT_ATOMS: atom_id res chain seq x y z
N MET A 1 -4.19 22.83 3.19
CA MET A 1 -4.37 21.57 3.96
C MET A 1 -3.02 20.90 4.14
N THR A 2 -2.72 20.48 5.35
CA THR A 2 -1.46 19.77 5.62
C THR A 2 -1.55 18.33 5.15
N HIS A 3 -0.45 17.82 4.64
CA HIS A 3 -0.33 16.42 4.25
C HIS A 3 0.43 15.65 5.32
N PRO A 4 -0.16 14.61 5.90
CA PRO A 4 0.58 13.73 6.82
C PRO A 4 1.78 13.12 6.13
N ILE A 5 2.88 12.99 6.88
CA ILE A 5 4.10 12.33 6.41
C ILE A 5 4.30 11.07 7.22
N ILE A 6 4.55 9.96 6.55
CA ILE A 6 4.80 8.67 7.17
C ILE A 6 6.11 8.08 6.67
N ARG A 7 6.67 7.14 7.45
CA ARG A 7 7.80 6.32 7.03
C ARG A 7 7.44 4.85 7.13
N ILE A 8 7.82 4.10 6.11
CA ILE A 8 7.67 2.65 6.06
C ILE A 8 9.07 2.06 6.14
N HIS A 9 9.40 1.46 7.29
CA HIS A 9 10.71 0.84 7.51
C HIS A 9 10.64 -0.62 7.11
N VAL A 10 11.40 -1.00 6.08
CA VAL A 10 11.38 -2.36 5.53
C VAL A 10 12.69 -3.06 5.89
N ARG A 11 12.59 -4.19 6.57
CA ARG A 11 13.75 -4.98 7.03
C ARG A 11 14.67 -5.32 5.86
N ASP A 12 15.96 -5.05 6.02
CA ASP A 12 17.02 -5.32 5.03
C ASP A 12 16.99 -4.46 3.77
N PHE A 13 16.00 -3.59 3.60
CA PHE A 13 15.89 -2.75 2.40
C PHE A 13 16.06 -1.27 2.69
N GLY A 14 15.54 -0.79 3.80
CA GLY A 14 15.60 0.62 4.18
C GLY A 14 14.23 1.24 4.37
N THR A 15 14.15 2.55 4.22
CA THR A 15 12.96 3.32 4.55
C THR A 15 12.41 4.05 3.33
N MET A 16 11.08 3.98 3.16
CA MET A 16 10.35 4.82 2.22
C MET A 16 9.59 5.87 3.01
N THR A 17 9.73 7.15 2.62
CA THR A 17 8.95 8.24 3.19
C THR A 17 7.85 8.60 2.21
N ALA A 18 6.64 8.78 2.70
CA ALA A 18 5.49 9.09 1.86
C ALA A 18 4.67 10.23 2.43
N GLU A 19 4.07 10.98 1.54
CA GLU A 19 3.12 12.04 1.83
C GLU A 19 1.73 11.54 1.53
N LEU A 20 0.78 11.75 2.45
CA LEU A 20 -0.61 11.32 2.28
C LEU A 20 -1.51 12.49 1.91
N TYR A 21 -2.58 12.22 1.16
CA TYR A 21 -3.46 13.25 0.60
C TYR A 21 -4.89 13.15 1.13
N PRO A 22 -5.18 13.72 2.33
CA PRO A 22 -6.54 13.65 2.90
C PRO A 22 -7.61 14.30 2.01
N GLU A 23 -7.25 15.33 1.21
CA GLU A 23 -8.18 15.98 0.28
C GLU A 23 -8.63 15.06 -0.85
N LYS A 24 -7.84 14.03 -1.17
CA LYS A 24 -8.17 13.05 -2.20
C LYS A 24 -8.94 11.87 -1.64
N ALA A 25 -8.59 11.42 -0.42
CA ALA A 25 -9.17 10.22 0.19
C ALA A 25 -9.19 10.36 1.72
N PRO A 26 -10.12 11.17 2.26
CA PRO A 26 -10.10 11.52 3.69
C PRO A 26 -10.27 10.32 4.63
N LYS A 27 -11.22 9.43 4.36
CA LYS A 27 -11.46 8.26 5.20
C LYS A 27 -10.34 7.23 5.06
N THR A 28 -9.81 7.08 3.85
CA THR A 28 -8.70 6.18 3.57
C THR A 28 -7.46 6.61 4.34
N VAL A 29 -7.12 7.90 4.29
CA VAL A 29 -5.97 8.44 5.03
C VAL A 29 -6.18 8.29 6.54
N ALA A 30 -7.36 8.64 7.05
CA ALA A 30 -7.67 8.51 8.49
C ALA A 30 -7.54 7.07 8.96
N ASN A 31 -8.07 6.12 8.19
CA ASN A 31 -7.97 4.69 8.49
C ASN A 31 -6.53 4.21 8.49
N PHE A 32 -5.76 4.60 7.49
CA PHE A 32 -4.36 4.20 7.36
C PHE A 32 -3.53 4.73 8.54
N LEU A 33 -3.71 5.99 8.93
CA LEU A 33 -3.04 6.57 10.07
C LEU A 33 -3.43 5.87 11.38
N ALA A 34 -4.69 5.54 11.56
CA ALA A 34 -5.16 4.81 12.75
C ALA A 34 -4.51 3.43 12.85
N LEU A 35 -4.39 2.73 11.74
CA LEU A 35 -3.71 1.43 11.70
C LEU A 35 -2.22 1.55 12.05
N ILE A 36 -1.56 2.61 11.57
CA ILE A 36 -0.16 2.88 11.92
C ILE A 36 -0.03 3.12 13.43
N GLU A 37 -0.90 3.94 14.00
CA GLU A 37 -0.88 4.25 15.43
C GLU A 37 -1.08 3.01 16.29
N ASP A 38 -1.88 2.06 15.83
CA ASP A 38 -2.14 0.78 16.51
C ASP A 38 -1.01 -0.24 16.35
N GLY A 39 0.02 0.07 15.54
CA GLY A 39 1.08 -0.90 15.24
C GLY A 39 0.62 -2.05 14.38
N PHE A 40 -0.47 -1.87 13.63
CA PHE A 40 -1.10 -2.94 12.84
C PHE A 40 -0.14 -3.55 11.82
N PHE A 41 0.69 -2.72 11.19
CA PHE A 41 1.54 -3.15 10.08
C PHE A 41 2.86 -3.79 10.52
N GLU A 42 3.21 -3.70 11.81
CA GLU A 42 4.48 -4.27 12.30
C GLU A 42 4.52 -5.78 12.08
N GLY A 43 5.56 -6.25 11.39
CA GLY A 43 5.75 -7.66 11.09
C GLY A 43 4.95 -8.18 9.90
N LEU A 44 4.13 -7.36 9.28
CA LEU A 44 3.43 -7.75 8.05
C LEU A 44 4.36 -7.66 6.86
N ILE A 45 4.02 -8.36 5.77
CA ILE A 45 4.89 -8.46 4.60
C ILE A 45 4.27 -7.81 3.36
N PHE A 46 5.13 -7.54 2.38
CA PHE A 46 4.70 -7.31 1.01
C PHE A 46 4.54 -8.67 0.36
N HIS A 47 3.33 -9.21 0.38
CA HIS A 47 3.05 -10.59 -0.04
C HIS A 47 2.87 -10.76 -1.55
N ARG A 48 2.77 -9.66 -2.28
CA ARG A 48 2.59 -9.71 -3.74
C ARG A 48 3.44 -8.61 -4.37
N ILE A 49 4.40 -9.02 -5.20
CA ILE A 49 5.33 -8.09 -5.84
C ILE A 49 5.39 -8.40 -7.32
N ILE A 50 5.06 -7.42 -8.15
CA ILE A 50 5.17 -7.54 -9.61
C ILE A 50 6.04 -6.40 -10.11
N LYS A 51 7.28 -6.72 -10.48
CA LYS A 51 8.24 -5.75 -11.01
C LYS A 51 7.65 -5.08 -12.25
N GLY A 52 7.78 -3.77 -12.32
CA GLY A 52 7.21 -2.97 -13.41
C GLY A 52 5.73 -2.63 -13.20
N PHE A 53 5.14 -3.06 -12.08
CA PHE A 53 3.75 -2.77 -11.75
C PHE A 53 3.64 -2.20 -10.33
N MET A 54 3.66 -3.06 -9.30
CA MET A 54 3.46 -2.60 -7.92
C MET A 54 4.02 -3.58 -6.89
N ILE A 55 4.12 -3.12 -5.63
CA ILE A 55 4.34 -3.97 -4.47
C ILE A 55 3.12 -3.84 -3.56
N GLN A 56 2.59 -4.95 -3.09
CA GLN A 56 1.36 -4.98 -2.28
C GLN A 56 1.60 -5.67 -0.95
N GLY A 57 1.11 -5.08 0.11
CA GLY A 57 1.30 -5.63 1.45
C GLY A 57 0.27 -5.11 2.44
N GLY A 58 0.52 -5.42 3.72
CA GLY A 58 -0.31 -4.94 4.82
C GLY A 58 -1.47 -5.86 5.19
N GLY A 59 -1.46 -7.12 4.75
CA GLY A 59 -2.54 -8.06 5.06
C GLY A 59 -2.10 -9.46 5.49
N TYR A 60 -0.80 -9.75 5.41
CA TYR A 60 -0.28 -11.09 5.73
C TYR A 60 0.96 -11.01 6.60
N THR A 61 1.10 -11.96 7.52
CA THR A 61 2.29 -12.11 8.36
C THR A 61 3.39 -12.86 7.60
N GLU A 62 4.59 -12.99 8.21
CA GLU A 62 5.69 -13.75 7.62
C GLU A 62 5.32 -15.22 7.40
N ASP A 63 4.40 -15.76 8.21
CA ASP A 63 3.91 -17.12 8.11
C ASP A 63 2.75 -17.25 7.12
N MET A 64 2.45 -16.21 6.38
CA MET A 64 1.35 -16.15 5.40
C MET A 64 -0.03 -16.28 6.03
N GLU A 65 -0.17 -15.85 7.28
CA GLU A 65 -1.46 -15.77 7.94
C GLU A 65 -2.11 -14.43 7.65
N HIS A 66 -3.38 -14.45 7.28
CA HIS A 66 -4.14 -13.24 6.99
C HIS A 66 -4.46 -12.47 8.28
N LYS A 67 -4.22 -11.17 8.26
CA LYS A 67 -4.57 -10.27 9.38
C LYS A 67 -5.62 -9.29 8.88
N ASP A 68 -6.83 -9.38 9.47
CA ASP A 68 -7.98 -8.59 9.05
C ASP A 68 -8.05 -7.22 9.73
N ALA A 69 -8.65 -6.27 9.01
CA ALA A 69 -9.07 -4.98 9.55
C ALA A 69 -10.47 -4.67 9.01
N GLU A 70 -11.12 -3.69 9.59
CA GLU A 70 -12.45 -3.29 9.13
C GLU A 70 -12.40 -2.65 7.75
N SER A 71 -13.38 -2.99 6.93
CA SER A 71 -13.51 -2.43 5.58
C SER A 71 -13.98 -0.97 5.64
N ILE A 72 -13.54 -0.19 4.66
CA ILE A 72 -13.94 1.20 4.51
C ILE A 72 -14.56 1.41 3.13
N ARG A 73 -15.35 2.47 2.99
CA ARG A 73 -15.92 2.84 1.70
C ARG A 73 -14.79 3.21 0.72
N GLY A 74 -14.90 2.72 -0.51
CA GLY A 74 -13.93 3.00 -1.56
C GLY A 74 -14.01 4.44 -2.06
N GLU A 75 -12.97 5.21 -1.84
CA GLU A 75 -12.89 6.63 -2.20
C GLU A 75 -12.22 6.81 -3.56
N PHE A 76 -12.92 6.38 -4.61
CA PHE A 76 -12.46 6.51 -5.99
C PHE A 76 -13.64 6.83 -6.91
N LYS A 77 -13.33 7.43 -8.06
CA LYS A 77 -14.36 7.98 -8.97
C LYS A 77 -15.39 6.95 -9.44
N ALA A 78 -14.97 5.75 -9.80
CA ALA A 78 -15.87 4.69 -10.25
C ALA A 78 -16.88 4.29 -9.17
N ASN A 79 -16.60 4.59 -7.90
CA ASN A 79 -17.49 4.34 -6.76
C ASN A 79 -18.23 5.61 -6.33
N GLY A 80 -18.25 6.63 -7.17
CA GLY A 80 -18.99 7.88 -6.92
C GLY A 80 -18.22 8.93 -6.12
N PHE A 81 -16.97 8.69 -5.76
CA PHE A 81 -16.16 9.64 -5.00
C PHE A 81 -15.33 10.51 -5.96
N MET A 82 -15.93 11.57 -6.44
CA MET A 82 -15.41 12.36 -7.57
C MET A 82 -14.18 13.20 -7.25
N GLN A 83 -13.92 13.52 -5.98
CA GLN A 83 -12.79 14.38 -5.61
C GLN A 83 -11.44 13.65 -5.67
N ASN A 84 -11.43 12.31 -5.76
CA ASN A 84 -10.18 11.59 -5.91
C ASN A 84 -9.81 11.48 -7.38
N ASP A 85 -8.93 12.37 -7.82
CA ASP A 85 -8.41 12.42 -9.19
C ASP A 85 -6.93 12.03 -9.26
N LEU A 86 -6.41 11.40 -8.21
CA LEU A 86 -5.01 11.01 -8.13
C LEU A 86 -4.71 9.91 -9.16
N LYS A 87 -3.73 10.16 -10.00
CA LYS A 87 -3.25 9.20 -11.01
C LYS A 87 -2.32 8.17 -10.38
N HIS A 88 -2.38 6.94 -10.87
CA HIS A 88 -1.51 5.85 -10.39
C HIS A 88 -0.16 5.90 -11.10
N THR A 89 0.64 6.89 -10.73
CA THR A 89 2.00 7.06 -11.23
C THR A 89 3.00 6.44 -10.26
N ARG A 90 4.26 6.31 -10.71
CA ARG A 90 5.33 5.74 -9.89
C ARG A 90 5.38 6.36 -8.48
N GLY A 91 5.39 5.50 -7.47
CA GLY A 91 5.46 5.91 -6.06
C GLY A 91 4.11 6.14 -5.38
N VAL A 92 3.00 6.15 -6.10
CA VAL A 92 1.68 6.38 -5.52
C VAL A 92 1.27 5.21 -4.63
N LEU A 93 0.74 5.51 -3.44
CA LEU A 93 0.11 4.55 -2.54
C LEU A 93 -1.37 4.49 -2.85
N SER A 94 -1.92 3.29 -2.96
CA SER A 94 -3.33 3.06 -3.25
C SER A 94 -3.83 1.85 -2.47
N MET A 95 -5.14 1.78 -2.21
CA MET A 95 -5.72 0.68 -1.45
C MET A 95 -6.07 -0.50 -2.34
N ALA A 96 -5.60 -1.67 -1.94
CA ALA A 96 -6.02 -2.93 -2.54
C ALA A 96 -7.43 -3.27 -2.05
N ARG A 97 -8.19 -3.97 -2.88
CA ARG A 97 -9.55 -4.39 -2.55
C ARG A 97 -9.93 -5.63 -3.37
N THR A 98 -11.03 -6.26 -2.99
CA THR A 98 -11.65 -7.32 -3.78
C THR A 98 -12.50 -6.71 -4.89
N GLN A 99 -13.35 -7.49 -5.53
CA GLN A 99 -14.32 -7.00 -6.52
C GLN A 99 -15.33 -6.03 -5.90
N ASP A 100 -15.59 -6.15 -4.59
CA ASP A 100 -16.46 -5.23 -3.85
C ASP A 100 -15.74 -3.89 -3.72
N PRO A 101 -16.32 -2.78 -4.23
CA PRO A 101 -15.69 -1.46 -4.14
C PRO A 101 -15.50 -0.95 -2.71
N ASP A 102 -16.23 -1.49 -1.75
CA ASP A 102 -16.15 -1.09 -0.33
C ASP A 102 -15.47 -2.15 0.53
N SER A 103 -14.54 -2.92 -0.04
CA SER A 103 -13.83 -4.00 0.66
C SER A 103 -12.40 -3.67 1.08
N ALA A 104 -11.90 -2.48 0.77
CA ALA A 104 -10.57 -2.06 1.21
C ALA A 104 -10.52 -1.99 2.74
N SER A 105 -9.43 -2.44 3.33
CA SER A 105 -9.25 -2.43 4.80
C SER A 105 -7.85 -2.01 5.20
N SER A 106 -6.86 -2.88 5.07
CA SER A 106 -5.47 -2.59 5.44
C SER A 106 -4.49 -2.79 4.29
N GLN A 107 -4.80 -3.64 3.33
CA GLN A 107 -3.86 -3.92 2.24
C GLN A 107 -3.75 -2.73 1.31
N PHE A 108 -2.52 -2.40 0.99
CA PHE A 108 -2.19 -1.28 0.11
C PHE A 108 -1.12 -1.72 -0.88
N PHE A 109 -0.97 -0.95 -1.95
CA PHE A 109 0.11 -1.18 -2.88
C PHE A 109 0.81 0.14 -3.20
N VAL A 110 2.09 0.03 -3.54
CA VAL A 110 2.91 1.17 -3.97
C VAL A 110 3.26 0.94 -5.42
N MET A 111 2.98 1.92 -6.27
CA MET A 111 3.24 1.80 -7.70
C MET A 111 4.73 1.79 -7.99
N HIS A 112 5.21 0.74 -8.63
CA HIS A 112 6.59 0.69 -9.12
C HIS A 112 6.72 1.49 -10.41
N MET A 113 5.76 1.35 -11.31
CA MET A 113 5.67 2.11 -12.56
C MET A 113 4.25 2.62 -12.76
N ASP A 114 4.05 3.54 -13.70
CA ASP A 114 2.74 4.10 -13.99
C ASP A 114 1.75 3.01 -14.45
N ALA A 115 0.52 3.07 -13.95
CA ALA A 115 -0.53 2.14 -14.32
C ALA A 115 -1.85 2.91 -14.52
N PRO A 116 -2.01 3.61 -15.66
CA PRO A 116 -3.20 4.42 -15.88
C PRO A 116 -4.51 3.64 -15.91
N HIS A 117 -4.48 2.33 -16.15
CA HIS A 117 -5.69 1.50 -16.09
C HIS A 117 -6.28 1.37 -14.69
N LEU A 118 -5.54 1.74 -13.64
CA LEU A 118 -6.02 1.75 -12.27
C LEU A 118 -6.69 3.08 -11.87
N ASP A 119 -6.47 4.13 -12.67
CA ASP A 119 -7.00 5.45 -12.35
C ASP A 119 -8.54 5.42 -12.29
N ALA A 120 -9.09 6.10 -11.31
CA ALA A 120 -10.54 6.13 -11.03
C ALA A 120 -11.13 4.80 -10.55
N GLN A 121 -10.37 3.71 -10.51
CA GLN A 121 -10.84 2.37 -10.09
C GLN A 121 -10.37 1.98 -8.69
N TYR A 122 -9.35 2.66 -8.16
CA TYR A 122 -8.77 2.40 -6.84
C TYR A 122 -8.53 3.70 -6.10
N ALA A 123 -8.54 3.63 -4.76
CA ALA A 123 -8.38 4.80 -3.90
C ALA A 123 -6.88 5.10 -3.68
N GLY A 124 -6.29 5.86 -4.60
CA GLY A 124 -4.97 6.43 -4.39
C GLY A 124 -5.03 7.45 -3.25
N PHE A 125 -4.05 7.43 -2.35
CA PHE A 125 -4.13 8.27 -1.15
C PHE A 125 -2.80 8.89 -0.71
N GLY A 126 -1.72 8.63 -1.42
CA GLY A 126 -0.42 9.20 -1.08
C GLY A 126 0.63 8.92 -2.13
N LYS A 127 1.86 9.35 -1.85
CA LYS A 127 2.98 9.15 -2.77
C LYS A 127 4.30 9.12 -2.01
N VAL A 128 5.18 8.20 -2.41
CA VAL A 128 6.54 8.12 -1.88
C VAL A 128 7.32 9.37 -2.35
N THR A 129 7.89 10.08 -1.39
CA THR A 129 8.69 11.30 -1.66
C THR A 129 10.18 11.03 -1.53
N GLU A 130 10.57 10.04 -0.70
CA GLU A 130 11.96 9.62 -0.54
C GLU A 130 12.00 8.10 -0.43
N GLY A 131 13.05 7.48 -0.99
CA GLY A 131 13.21 6.03 -0.93
C GLY A 131 12.71 5.30 -2.15
N LEU A 132 12.66 5.93 -3.33
CA LEU A 132 12.31 5.24 -4.57
C LEU A 132 13.33 4.14 -4.90
N ASP A 133 14.58 4.30 -4.47
CA ASP A 133 15.60 3.26 -4.59
C ASP A 133 15.26 2.03 -3.72
N VAL A 134 14.67 2.25 -2.54
CA VAL A 134 14.17 1.16 -1.69
C VAL A 134 13.00 0.45 -2.38
N LEU A 135 12.07 1.21 -2.96
CA LEU A 135 10.98 0.66 -3.76
C LEU A 135 11.50 -0.23 -4.89
N ASP A 136 12.50 0.25 -5.63
CA ASP A 136 13.09 -0.50 -6.74
C ASP A 136 13.75 -1.79 -6.26
N ALA A 137 14.44 -1.75 -5.12
CA ALA A 137 15.08 -2.93 -4.54
C ALA A 137 14.03 -3.97 -4.13
N ILE A 138 12.95 -3.55 -3.49
CA ILE A 138 11.85 -4.45 -3.11
C ILE A 138 11.20 -5.05 -4.35
N ALA A 139 10.94 -4.23 -5.38
CA ALA A 139 10.29 -4.69 -6.61
C ALA A 139 11.15 -5.69 -7.39
N SER A 140 12.44 -5.78 -7.10
CA SER A 140 13.39 -6.63 -7.82
C SER A 140 13.65 -7.97 -7.14
N VAL A 141 13.00 -8.28 -6.01
CA VAL A 141 13.18 -9.55 -5.32
C VAL A 141 12.62 -10.70 -6.15
N LYS A 142 13.15 -11.91 -5.92
CA LYS A 142 12.64 -13.11 -6.57
C LYS A 142 11.28 -13.47 -6.00
N THR A 143 10.34 -13.77 -6.87
CA THR A 143 8.99 -14.18 -6.52
C THR A 143 8.68 -15.56 -7.07
N GLY A 144 7.63 -16.17 -6.55
CA GLY A 144 7.16 -17.47 -6.98
C GLY A 144 5.75 -17.71 -6.52
N THR A 145 5.28 -18.95 -6.66
CA THR A 145 3.95 -19.35 -6.24
C THR A 145 3.99 -19.85 -4.81
N TYR A 146 3.09 -19.37 -3.96
CA TYR A 146 2.89 -19.87 -2.61
C TYR A 146 1.63 -20.75 -2.59
N GLY A 147 1.80 -22.00 -2.18
CA GLY A 147 0.72 -22.95 -2.28
C GLY A 147 0.38 -23.21 -3.75
N TRP A 148 -0.90 -23.40 -4.04
CA TRP A 148 -1.35 -23.70 -5.41
C TRP A 148 -2.10 -22.53 -6.07
N TYR A 149 -2.32 -21.42 -5.35
CA TYR A 149 -3.19 -20.33 -5.83
C TYR A 149 -2.61 -18.93 -5.72
N MET A 150 -1.61 -18.69 -4.86
CA MET A 150 -1.02 -17.37 -4.71
C MET A 150 0.22 -17.22 -5.57
N GLN A 151 0.17 -16.28 -6.50
CA GLN A 151 1.28 -15.98 -7.41
C GLN A 151 1.99 -14.70 -7.01
N ASP A 152 3.21 -14.50 -7.50
CA ASP A 152 4.00 -13.29 -7.30
C ASP A 152 4.35 -13.03 -5.84
N VAL A 153 4.50 -14.09 -5.06
CA VAL A 153 4.87 -14.02 -3.65
C VAL A 153 6.40 -14.01 -3.54
N PRO A 154 7.00 -13.06 -2.80
CA PRO A 154 8.45 -13.08 -2.58
C PRO A 154 8.92 -14.40 -1.99
N LYS A 155 10.00 -14.97 -2.54
CA LYS A 155 10.55 -16.22 -2.03
C LYS A 155 11.12 -16.10 -0.64
N VAL A 156 11.62 -14.90 -0.30
CA VAL A 156 12.06 -14.56 1.06
C VAL A 156 11.13 -13.42 1.51
N PRO A 157 10.47 -13.55 2.67
CA PRO A 157 9.53 -12.53 3.12
C PRO A 157 10.15 -11.13 3.16
N VAL A 158 9.45 -10.15 2.61
CA VAL A 158 9.82 -8.74 2.68
C VAL A 158 9.00 -8.12 3.79
N VAL A 159 9.64 -7.88 4.94
CA VAL A 159 8.96 -7.56 6.19
C VAL A 159 8.92 -6.06 6.44
N ILE A 160 7.72 -5.55 6.73
CA ILE A 160 7.54 -4.20 7.25
C ILE A 160 7.94 -4.25 8.72
N GLU A 161 9.09 -3.68 9.04
CA GLU A 161 9.59 -3.66 10.42
C GLU A 161 8.66 -2.85 11.31
N ARG A 162 8.31 -1.67 10.84
CA ARG A 162 7.31 -0.79 11.43
C ARG A 162 6.97 0.35 10.49
N MET A 163 5.87 1.01 10.77
CA MET A 163 5.53 2.28 10.14
C MET A 163 5.43 3.35 11.22
N GLU A 164 5.77 4.59 10.87
CA GLU A 164 5.66 5.70 11.82
C GLU A 164 5.05 6.93 11.15
N ILE A 165 4.34 7.72 11.95
CA ILE A 165 3.80 9.01 11.52
C ILE A 165 4.83 10.07 11.92
N VAL A 166 5.40 10.75 10.93
CA VAL A 166 6.39 11.81 11.15
C VAL A 166 5.68 13.12 11.49
N SER A 167 4.61 13.41 10.77
CA SER A 167 3.76 14.58 11.02
C SER A 167 2.36 14.33 10.48
N LYS A 168 1.38 14.97 11.12
CA LYS A 168 -0.02 14.87 10.68
C LYS A 168 -0.50 16.11 9.96
#